data_566ec1a404e33009cd7c03a8bd6c0a42
#
_entry.id   566ec1a404e33009cd7c03a8bd6c0a42
#
_cell.length_a   1.000
_cell.length_b   1.000
_cell.length_c   1.000
_cell.angle_alpha   90.00
_cell.angle_beta   90.00
_cell.angle_gamma   90.00
#
_symmetry.space_group_name_H-M   'P 1'
#
loop_
_entity.id
_entity.type
_entity.pdbx_description
1 polymer ?
#
loop_
_entity_poly.entity_id
_entity_poly.type
_entity_poly.pdbx_seq_one_letter_code
_entity_poly.pdbx_strand_id
1 'polypeptide(L)'
;MPTVLFEAENRKVEVPAGTTLRKAAQKAGVSVYGGVNKIINCRGFGLCGTDRVAVTPADCLNGMTFFEKLQLGDKAKERLACQVKIQGDVVINTAPASEYGKVMTENVKFIGLALPFGILTLGAVIYMVFEMVGKPLF
;
A
#
# COMPACT_ATOMS: atom_id res chain seq x y z
N MET A 1 3.87 7.17 28.04
CA MET A 1 4.08 7.01 26.59
C MET A 1 3.13 5.96 26.08
N PRO A 2 2.41 6.18 24.98
CA PRO A 2 1.58 5.18 24.36
C PRO A 2 2.35 3.94 23.96
N THR A 3 1.74 2.78 24.19
CA THR A 3 2.31 1.48 23.82
C THR A 3 1.64 0.95 22.57
N VAL A 4 2.43 0.49 21.62
CA VAL A 4 1.98 -0.14 20.39
C VAL A 4 2.36 -1.61 20.41
N LEU A 5 1.34 -2.48 20.31
CA LEU A 5 1.52 -3.92 20.19
C LEU A 5 1.24 -4.35 18.75
N PHE A 6 2.22 -4.94 18.10
CA PHE A 6 2.08 -5.59 16.80
C PHE A 6 1.75 -7.07 17.02
N GLU A 7 0.47 -7.42 16.83
CA GLU A 7 -0.07 -8.74 17.16
C GLU A 7 0.58 -9.86 16.35
N ALA A 8 0.71 -9.67 15.04
CA ALA A 8 1.24 -10.70 14.15
C ALA A 8 2.71 -11.02 14.40
N GLU A 9 3.51 -10.03 14.78
CA GLU A 9 4.95 -10.16 15.04
C GLU A 9 5.28 -10.31 16.53
N ASN A 10 4.25 -10.23 17.40
CA ASN A 10 4.37 -10.24 18.86
C ASN A 10 5.44 -9.26 19.39
N ARG A 11 5.45 -8.05 18.82
CA ARG A 11 6.39 -6.99 19.18
C ARG A 11 5.67 -5.81 19.82
N LYS A 12 6.27 -5.31 20.90
CA LYS A 12 5.77 -4.16 21.65
C LYS A 12 6.78 -3.02 21.57
N VAL A 13 6.31 -1.81 21.36
CA VAL A 13 7.14 -0.60 21.34
C VAL A 13 6.42 0.55 22.02
N GLU A 14 7.17 1.34 22.78
CA GLU A 14 6.69 2.60 23.35
C GLU A 14 7.14 3.77 22.50
N VAL A 15 6.21 4.67 22.21
CA VAL A 15 6.44 5.85 21.37
C VAL A 15 5.79 7.08 21.99
N PRO A 16 6.32 8.28 21.72
CA PRO A 16 5.66 9.53 22.12
C PRO A 16 4.28 9.67 21.46
N ALA A 17 3.32 10.26 22.16
CA ALA A 17 2.02 10.61 21.59
C ALA A 17 2.19 11.50 20.35
N GLY A 18 1.38 11.27 19.32
CA GLY A 18 1.49 11.97 18.03
C GLY A 18 2.49 11.35 17.05
N THR A 19 3.21 10.30 17.43
CA THR A 19 4.07 9.54 16.50
C THR A 19 3.21 8.82 15.47
N THR A 20 3.64 8.83 14.20
CA THR A 20 2.96 8.06 13.16
C THR A 20 3.17 6.56 13.36
N LEU A 21 2.15 5.77 13.04
CA LEU A 21 2.21 4.31 13.18
C LEU A 21 3.36 3.71 12.35
N ARG A 22 3.63 4.29 11.17
CA ARG A 22 4.77 3.88 10.34
C ARG A 22 6.11 4.03 11.06
N LYS A 23 6.33 5.15 11.77
CA LYS A 23 7.57 5.34 12.56
C LYS A 23 7.64 4.38 13.75
N ALA A 24 6.51 4.12 14.41
CA ALA A 24 6.44 3.13 15.48
C ALA A 24 6.81 1.72 14.98
N ALA A 25 6.28 1.32 13.82
CA ALA A 25 6.62 0.05 13.19
C ALA A 25 8.10 -0.04 12.82
N GLN A 26 8.69 1.02 12.26
CA GLN A 26 10.13 1.08 11.98
C GLN A 26 10.96 0.92 13.24
N LYS A 27 10.58 1.56 14.35
CA LYS A 27 11.24 1.43 15.66
C LYS A 27 11.13 -0.01 16.20
N ALA A 28 10.00 -0.68 16.00
CA ALA A 28 9.78 -2.06 16.37
C ALA A 28 10.45 -3.09 15.42
N GLY A 29 10.97 -2.66 14.28
CA GLY A 29 11.49 -3.52 13.23
C GLY A 29 10.41 -4.32 12.51
N VAL A 30 9.17 -3.80 12.45
CA VAL A 30 8.01 -4.40 11.80
C VAL A 30 7.74 -3.71 10.47
N SER A 31 7.46 -4.48 9.43
CA SER A 31 7.10 -3.93 8.13
C SER A 31 5.58 -3.78 8.00
N VAL A 32 5.12 -2.56 7.74
CA VAL A 32 3.72 -2.27 7.41
C VAL A 32 3.41 -2.44 5.92
N TYR A 33 4.35 -2.96 5.15
CA TYR A 33 4.21 -3.23 3.73
C TYR A 33 4.34 -4.72 3.46
N GLY A 34 3.54 -5.25 2.54
CA GLY A 34 3.58 -6.65 2.10
C GLY A 34 4.09 -6.80 0.66
N GLY A 35 4.71 -7.94 0.35
CA GLY A 35 5.13 -8.29 -1.00
C GLY A 35 6.01 -7.24 -1.68
N VAL A 36 5.71 -6.93 -2.94
CA VAL A 36 6.42 -5.94 -3.76
C VAL A 36 6.31 -4.51 -3.21
N ASN A 37 5.30 -4.23 -2.39
CA ASN A 37 5.07 -2.92 -1.78
C ASN A 37 6.16 -2.52 -0.76
N LYS A 38 7.00 -3.45 -0.32
CA LYS A 38 8.20 -3.15 0.48
C LYS A 38 9.20 -2.28 -0.29
N ILE A 39 9.23 -2.42 -1.61
CA ILE A 39 10.15 -1.69 -2.50
C ILE A 39 9.42 -0.51 -3.16
N ILE A 40 8.22 -0.78 -3.71
CA ILE A 40 7.42 0.21 -4.44
C ILE A 40 6.33 0.77 -3.52
N ASN A 41 6.59 1.90 -2.89
CA ASN A 41 5.63 2.60 -2.03
C ASN A 41 5.87 4.11 -2.05
N CYS A 42 4.88 4.89 -1.60
CA CYS A 42 4.95 6.36 -1.58
C CYS A 42 5.75 6.94 -0.39
N ARG A 43 6.39 6.11 0.41
CA ARG A 43 7.23 6.48 1.57
C ARG A 43 6.53 7.36 2.62
N GLY A 44 5.21 7.31 2.70
CA GLY A 44 4.45 8.00 3.74
C GLY A 44 3.59 9.15 3.26
N PHE A 45 3.47 9.39 1.96
CA PHE A 45 2.61 10.45 1.41
C PHE A 45 1.10 10.11 1.44
N GLY A 46 0.73 8.86 1.75
CA GLY A 46 -0.67 8.43 1.78
C GLY A 46 -1.31 8.20 0.41
N LEU A 47 -0.52 8.22 -0.66
CA LEU A 47 -1.01 8.14 -2.04
C LEU A 47 -1.16 6.71 -2.57
N CYS A 48 -0.33 5.77 -2.10
CA CYS A 48 -0.32 4.41 -2.63
C CYS A 48 -1.33 3.46 -1.95
N GLY A 49 -1.78 3.76 -0.74
CA GLY A 49 -2.70 2.93 0.04
C GLY A 49 -2.19 1.51 0.34
N THR A 50 -0.87 1.29 0.33
CA THR A 50 -0.26 -0.04 0.46
C THR A 50 0.08 -0.41 1.90
N ASP A 51 0.08 0.53 2.81
CA ASP A 51 0.39 0.37 4.23
C ASP A 51 -0.88 0.23 5.09
N ARG A 52 -1.79 -0.65 4.67
CA ARG A 52 -3.06 -0.89 5.35
C ARG A 52 -2.86 -1.73 6.59
N VAL A 53 -3.41 -1.26 7.71
CA VAL A 53 -3.38 -1.96 9.00
C VAL A 53 -4.72 -1.86 9.69
N ALA A 54 -5.08 -2.89 10.46
CA ALA A 54 -6.20 -2.81 11.37
C ALA A 54 -5.71 -2.38 12.75
N VAL A 55 -6.37 -1.41 13.35
CA VAL A 55 -5.99 -0.83 14.65
C VAL A 55 -7.14 -0.92 15.63
N THR A 56 -6.83 -1.37 16.84
CA THR A 56 -7.80 -1.49 17.93
C THR A 56 -7.17 -0.95 19.24
N PRO A 57 -7.85 -0.10 20.03
CA PRO A 57 -9.10 0.59 19.73
C PRO A 57 -8.90 1.79 18.78
N ALA A 58 -9.94 2.15 18.02
CA ALA A 58 -9.90 3.27 17.09
C ALA A 58 -9.86 4.65 17.78
N ASP A 59 -10.35 4.73 19.01
CA ASP A 59 -10.46 5.98 19.80
C ASP A 59 -9.10 6.57 20.20
N CYS A 60 -8.06 5.76 20.21
CA CYS A 60 -6.68 6.17 20.52
C CYS A 60 -5.91 6.71 19.31
N LEU A 61 -6.60 7.07 18.24
CA LEU A 61 -6.01 7.54 16.98
C LEU A 61 -6.57 8.93 16.61
N ASN A 62 -5.86 9.59 15.69
CA ASN A 62 -6.41 10.78 15.03
C ASN A 62 -7.59 10.40 14.11
N GLY A 63 -8.44 11.38 13.76
CA GLY A 63 -9.48 11.19 12.75
C GLY A 63 -8.89 10.77 11.39
N MET A 64 -9.71 10.17 10.54
CA MET A 64 -9.29 9.79 9.17
C MET A 64 -8.88 11.02 8.38
N THR A 65 -7.71 10.95 7.75
CA THR A 65 -7.22 12.01 6.87
C THR A 65 -7.92 11.98 5.51
N PHE A 66 -7.79 13.05 4.73
CA PHE A 66 -8.33 13.10 3.37
C PHE A 66 -7.81 11.94 2.49
N PHE A 67 -6.52 11.65 2.58
CA PHE A 67 -5.92 10.54 1.79
C PHE A 67 -6.42 9.17 2.22
N GLU A 68 -6.67 8.96 3.51
CA GLU A 68 -7.28 7.73 4.00
C GLU A 68 -8.70 7.55 3.47
N LYS A 69 -9.51 8.59 3.50
CA LYS A 69 -10.87 8.58 2.96
C LYS A 69 -10.90 8.30 1.45
N LEU A 70 -9.96 8.87 0.72
CA LEU A 70 -9.82 8.66 -0.72
C LEU A 70 -9.43 7.22 -1.07
N GLN A 71 -8.55 6.60 -0.26
CA GLN A 71 -8.01 5.26 -0.54
C GLN A 71 -8.85 4.12 0.06
N LEU A 72 -9.45 4.34 1.21
CA LEU A 72 -10.14 3.31 1.98
C LEU A 72 -11.66 3.53 2.03
N GLY A 73 -12.12 4.76 1.82
CA GLY A 73 -13.50 5.17 2.05
C GLY A 73 -13.79 5.54 3.52
N ASP A 74 -14.89 6.25 3.75
CA ASP A 74 -15.25 6.81 5.06
C ASP A 74 -15.57 5.77 6.15
N LYS A 75 -15.92 4.55 5.75
CA LYS A 75 -16.36 3.48 6.67
C LYS A 75 -15.34 2.36 6.81
N ALA A 76 -14.12 2.56 6.37
CA ALA A 76 -13.11 1.52 6.44
C ALA A 76 -12.71 1.19 7.88
N LYS A 77 -12.58 -0.10 8.17
CA LYS A 77 -12.02 -0.59 9.43
C LYS A 77 -10.49 -0.55 9.46
N GLU A 78 -9.90 -0.38 8.29
CA GLU A 78 -8.46 -0.30 8.09
C GLU A 78 -8.00 1.16 8.10
N ARG A 79 -6.76 1.37 8.44
CA ARG A 79 -6.12 2.69 8.45
C ARG A 79 -4.79 2.62 7.67
N LEU A 80 -4.32 3.75 7.16
CA LEU A 80 -3.00 3.87 6.54
C LEU A 80 -1.96 4.18 7.60
N ALA A 81 -0.99 3.30 7.78
CA ALA A 81 0.03 3.46 8.82
C ALA A 81 0.84 4.77 8.71
N CYS A 82 0.98 5.32 7.50
CA CYS A 82 1.66 6.60 7.30
C CYS A 82 0.85 7.81 7.73
N GLN A 83 -0.48 7.71 7.82
CA GLN A 83 -1.39 8.81 8.15
C GLN A 83 -1.88 8.75 9.60
N VAL A 84 -1.84 7.59 10.22
CA VAL A 84 -2.29 7.38 11.60
C VAL A 84 -1.29 7.94 12.59
N LYS A 85 -1.77 8.79 13.51
CA LYS A 85 -1.02 9.27 14.68
C LYS A 85 -1.54 8.59 15.94
N ILE A 86 -0.63 8.03 16.72
CA ILE A 86 -0.92 7.29 17.94
C ILE A 86 -1.11 8.28 19.08
N GLN A 87 -2.22 8.18 19.80
CA GLN A 87 -2.55 9.02 20.96
C GLN A 87 -2.68 8.24 22.26
N GLY A 88 -2.83 6.91 22.18
CA GLY A 88 -2.97 6.02 23.32
C GLY A 88 -2.47 4.63 23.00
N ASP A 89 -2.67 3.70 23.92
CA ASP A 89 -2.29 2.30 23.72
C ASP A 89 -3.12 1.63 22.64
N VAL A 90 -2.47 0.99 21.67
CA VAL A 90 -3.11 0.36 20.52
C VAL A 90 -2.53 -0.99 20.17
N VAL A 91 -3.37 -1.86 19.65
CA VAL A 91 -3.01 -3.15 19.08
C VAL A 91 -3.14 -3.07 17.55
N ILE A 92 -2.11 -3.48 16.85
CA ILE A 92 -1.98 -3.38 15.41
C ILE A 92 -1.95 -4.77 14.79
N ASN A 93 -2.82 -4.97 13.79
CA ASN A 93 -2.78 -6.14 12.93
C ASN A 93 -2.28 -5.74 11.53
N THR A 94 -1.15 -6.31 11.13
CA THR A 94 -0.50 -6.03 9.83
C THR A 94 -0.97 -6.97 8.70
N ALA A 95 -1.87 -7.91 8.97
CA ALA A 95 -2.40 -8.84 7.98
C ALA A 95 -2.96 -8.16 6.72
N PRO A 96 -3.75 -7.07 6.79
CA PRO A 96 -4.26 -6.39 5.60
C PRO A 96 -3.16 -5.93 4.64
N ALA A 97 -2.05 -5.40 5.15
CA ALA A 97 -0.91 -5.00 4.32
C ALA A 97 -0.24 -6.20 3.63
N SER A 98 -0.12 -7.31 4.33
CA SER A 98 0.43 -8.56 3.79
C SER A 98 -0.45 -9.14 2.69
N GLU A 99 -1.76 -9.20 2.88
CA GLU A 99 -2.73 -9.69 1.89
C GLU A 99 -2.76 -8.82 0.65
N TYR A 100 -2.85 -7.50 0.82
CA TYR A 100 -2.80 -6.55 -0.28
C TYR A 100 -1.50 -6.65 -1.08
N GLY A 101 -0.37 -6.82 -0.40
CA GLY A 101 0.93 -7.02 -1.02
C GLY A 101 1.01 -8.30 -1.86
N LYS A 102 0.37 -9.39 -1.47
CA LYS A 102 0.29 -10.63 -2.26
C LYS A 102 -0.50 -10.39 -3.56
N VAL A 103 -1.69 -9.80 -3.46
CA VAL A 103 -2.54 -9.47 -4.63
C VAL A 103 -1.80 -8.55 -5.60
N MET A 104 -1.12 -7.51 -5.12
CA MET A 104 -0.34 -6.62 -5.96
C MET A 104 0.83 -7.33 -6.64
N THR A 105 1.51 -8.25 -5.94
CA THR A 105 2.62 -9.03 -6.51
C THR A 105 2.14 -9.95 -7.64
N GLU A 106 0.99 -10.59 -7.48
CA GLU A 106 0.37 -11.41 -8.52
C GLU A 106 -0.04 -10.58 -9.73
N ASN A 107 -0.67 -9.43 -9.51
CA ASN A 107 -1.05 -8.51 -10.58
C ASN A 107 0.15 -8.00 -11.37
N VAL A 108 1.24 -7.64 -10.70
CA VAL A 108 2.50 -7.22 -11.36
C VAL A 108 3.10 -8.33 -12.21
N LYS A 109 3.09 -9.57 -11.74
CA LYS A 109 3.55 -10.72 -12.52
C LYS A 109 2.68 -10.92 -13.76
N PHE A 110 1.35 -10.84 -13.62
CA PHE A 110 0.42 -10.98 -14.74
C PHE A 110 0.60 -9.88 -15.79
N ILE A 111 0.74 -8.62 -15.36
CA ILE A 111 1.01 -7.48 -16.25
C ILE A 111 2.35 -7.67 -16.96
N GLY A 112 3.40 -8.09 -16.25
CA GLY A 112 4.71 -8.34 -16.83
C GLY A 112 4.70 -9.45 -17.90
N LEU A 113 3.84 -10.45 -17.76
CA LEU A 113 3.65 -11.51 -18.75
C LEU A 113 2.82 -11.02 -19.94
N ALA A 114 1.78 -10.21 -19.70
CA ALA A 114 0.86 -9.75 -20.74
C ALA A 114 1.42 -8.58 -21.58
N LEU A 115 2.33 -7.78 -21.01
CA LEU A 115 2.86 -6.57 -21.63
C LEU A 115 3.56 -6.79 -22.98
N PRO A 116 4.45 -7.80 -23.16
CA PRO A 116 5.08 -8.06 -24.45
C PRO A 116 4.08 -8.45 -25.53
N PHE A 117 3.02 -9.21 -25.18
CA PHE A 117 1.95 -9.55 -26.13
C PHE A 117 1.14 -8.32 -26.54
N GLY A 118 0.85 -7.43 -25.60
CA GLY A 118 0.17 -6.16 -25.88
C GLY A 118 0.97 -5.25 -26.81
N ILE A 119 2.27 -5.13 -26.62
CA ILE A 119 3.15 -4.34 -27.49
C ILE A 119 3.21 -4.94 -28.89
N LEU A 120 3.33 -6.26 -28.99
CA LEU A 120 3.42 -6.97 -30.27
C LEU A 120 2.13 -6.84 -31.09
N THR A 121 0.96 -6.97 -30.44
CA THR A 121 -0.34 -6.79 -31.11
C THR A 121 -0.56 -5.33 -31.55
N LEU A 122 -0.22 -4.37 -30.71
CA LEU A 122 -0.32 -2.95 -31.04
C LEU A 122 0.61 -2.60 -32.22
N GLY A 123 1.83 -3.11 -32.23
CA GLY A 123 2.77 -2.95 -33.34
C GLY A 123 2.24 -3.52 -34.66
N ALA A 124 1.65 -4.71 -34.62
CA ALA A 124 1.04 -5.32 -35.80
C ALA A 124 -0.14 -4.51 -36.35
N VAL A 125 -1.00 -3.98 -35.47
CA VAL A 125 -2.12 -3.13 -35.88
C VAL A 125 -1.63 -1.83 -36.52
N ILE A 126 -0.64 -1.17 -35.91
CA ILE A 126 -0.04 0.04 -36.47
C ILE A 126 0.57 -0.24 -37.85
N TYR A 127 1.30 -1.34 -37.99
CA TYR A 127 1.87 -1.75 -39.27
C TYR A 127 0.81 -1.95 -40.35
N MET A 128 -0.28 -2.68 -40.03
CA MET A 128 -1.41 -2.86 -40.95
C MET A 128 -2.04 -1.55 -41.37
N VAL A 129 -2.25 -0.62 -40.45
CA VAL A 129 -2.81 0.69 -40.75
C VAL A 129 -1.89 1.47 -41.69
N PHE A 130 -0.58 1.43 -41.52
CA PHE A 130 0.38 2.09 -42.39
C PHE A 130 0.37 1.50 -43.80
N GLU A 131 0.28 0.17 -43.94
CA GLU A 131 0.15 -0.47 -45.27
C GLU A 131 -1.14 -0.07 -45.96
N MET A 132 -2.27 -0.02 -45.25
CA MET A 132 -3.57 0.41 -45.82
C MET A 132 -3.55 1.86 -46.27
N VAL A 133 -2.80 2.75 -45.67
CA VAL A 133 -2.67 4.16 -46.07
C VAL A 133 -1.68 4.33 -47.22
N GLY A 134 -1.05 3.24 -47.71
CA GLY A 134 -0.17 3.26 -48.90
C GLY A 134 1.17 3.97 -48.68
N LYS A 135 1.60 4.11 -47.45
CA LYS A 135 2.94 4.60 -47.11
C LYS A 135 3.73 3.44 -46.47
N PRO A 136 4.61 2.77 -47.25
CA PRO A 136 5.49 1.77 -46.67
C PRO A 136 6.36 2.41 -45.62
N LEU A 137 6.52 1.74 -44.49
CA LEU A 137 7.38 2.17 -43.38
C LEU A 137 8.88 2.13 -43.73
N PHE A 138 9.24 1.46 -44.86
CA PHE A 138 10.60 1.32 -45.40
C PHE A 138 10.62 1.51 -46.92
#